data_492cb96e5113d4cc0feca1e419474815
#
_entry.id   492cb96e5113d4cc0feca1e419474815
#
_cell.length_a   1.000
_cell.length_b   1.000
_cell.length_c   1.000
_cell.angle_alpha   90.00
_cell.angle_beta   90.00
_cell.angle_gamma   90.00
#
_symmetry.space_group_name_H-M   'P 1'
#
loop_
_entity.id
_entity.type
_entity.pdbx_description
1 polymer ?
#
loop_
_entity_poly.entity_id
_entity_poly.type
_entity_poly.pdbx_seq_one_letter_code
_entity_poly.pdbx_strand_id
1 'polypeptide(L)'
;ESKVKNDEEKIINILRTNGYYFSKVTPKLIKNENNTVDLIFEIDLGDKAFIKKITFIGDKKVKESKLKKIIVSEENKFWKFLSSRKFLDLNRIKLDEKLLYNFYKNKGYFNISIESSSAKVIDESNFELVFNINAGKKYYFGNIDLEIPDEYSIDAFKKVMDTNSKLEGKIYSFDKIKKILNKIDEIAFTKEYEFINAKYKETIVDNKINLLIKIEESQKFYIERVNVFGNYITDENVIRNSLLVDEGDAYNEILVNKSINEIKSKRLFKIVEKSITPGSTNDLKVININVEEQ
;
A
#
# COMPACT_ATOMS: atom_id res chain seq x y z
N GLU A 1 -23.69 -15.85 -12.64
CA GLU A 1 -23.93 -15.44 -11.23
C GLU A 1 -22.74 -14.68 -10.64
N SER A 2 -21.49 -15.18 -10.75
CA SER A 2 -20.32 -14.52 -10.15
C SER A 2 -20.03 -13.09 -10.71
N LYS A 3 -20.26 -12.86 -12.02
CA LYS A 3 -20.12 -11.53 -12.63
C LYS A 3 -21.16 -10.54 -12.13
N VAL A 4 -22.42 -10.96 -12.00
CA VAL A 4 -23.51 -10.11 -11.49
C VAL A 4 -23.24 -9.69 -10.06
N LYS A 5 -22.79 -10.61 -9.20
CA LYS A 5 -22.41 -10.31 -7.82
C LYS A 5 -21.22 -9.34 -7.74
N ASN A 6 -20.22 -9.51 -8.60
CA ASN A 6 -19.08 -8.59 -8.65
C ASN A 6 -19.50 -7.18 -9.08
N ASP A 7 -20.43 -7.07 -10.03
CA ASP A 7 -20.93 -5.77 -10.48
C ASP A 7 -21.84 -5.11 -9.43
N GLU A 8 -22.67 -5.90 -8.72
CA GLU A 8 -23.42 -5.43 -7.55
C GLU A 8 -22.48 -4.83 -6.48
N GLU A 9 -21.40 -5.57 -6.10
CA GLU A 9 -20.42 -5.11 -5.13
C GLU A 9 -19.70 -3.82 -5.58
N LYS A 10 -19.38 -3.69 -6.88
CA LYS A 10 -18.79 -2.46 -7.43
C LYS A 10 -19.74 -1.27 -7.32
N ILE A 11 -21.02 -1.46 -7.67
CA ILE A 11 -22.04 -0.42 -7.57
C ILE A 11 -22.19 0.03 -6.11
N ILE A 12 -22.32 -0.92 -5.16
CA ILE A 12 -22.39 -0.63 -3.73
C ILE A 12 -21.18 0.18 -3.26
N ASN A 13 -19.96 -0.22 -3.67
CA ASN A 13 -18.74 0.49 -3.30
C ASN A 13 -18.70 1.92 -3.84
N ILE A 14 -19.14 2.15 -5.07
CA ILE A 14 -19.26 3.49 -5.66
C ILE A 14 -20.26 4.33 -4.87
N LEU A 15 -21.43 3.79 -4.54
CA LEU A 15 -22.47 4.47 -3.77
C LEU A 15 -21.96 4.84 -2.36
N ARG A 16 -21.30 3.92 -1.67
CA ARG A 16 -20.69 4.16 -0.34
C ARG A 16 -19.62 5.26 -0.38
N THR A 17 -18.76 5.27 -1.41
CA THR A 17 -17.75 6.33 -1.58
C THR A 17 -18.38 7.71 -1.76
N ASN A 18 -19.59 7.77 -2.33
CA ASN A 18 -20.38 8.99 -2.49
C ASN A 18 -21.26 9.32 -1.27
N GLY A 19 -21.14 8.55 -0.19
CA GLY A 19 -21.81 8.80 1.08
C GLY A 19 -23.08 7.98 1.33
N TYR A 20 -23.54 7.20 0.37
CA TYR A 20 -24.73 6.35 0.50
C TYR A 20 -24.35 5.00 1.12
N TYR A 21 -23.99 5.04 2.39
CA TYR A 21 -23.46 3.86 3.08
C TYR A 21 -24.47 2.71 3.22
N PHE A 22 -25.73 3.05 3.39
CA PHE A 22 -26.83 2.09 3.58
C PHE A 22 -27.56 1.72 2.30
N SER A 23 -27.05 2.16 1.13
CA SER A 23 -27.65 1.82 -0.15
C SER A 23 -27.77 0.31 -0.35
N LYS A 24 -28.89 -0.10 -0.95
CA LYS A 24 -29.15 -1.48 -1.34
C LYS A 24 -29.17 -1.56 -2.87
N VAL A 25 -28.55 -2.58 -3.41
CA VAL A 25 -28.55 -2.87 -4.83
C VAL A 25 -29.09 -4.29 -5.01
N THR A 26 -30.15 -4.44 -5.80
CA THR A 26 -30.78 -5.74 -6.03
C THR A 26 -30.76 -6.05 -7.52
N PRO A 27 -29.97 -7.05 -7.97
CA PRO A 27 -29.98 -7.44 -9.37
C PRO A 27 -31.25 -8.21 -9.73
N LYS A 28 -31.87 -7.87 -10.85
CA LYS A 28 -33.01 -8.57 -11.45
C LYS A 28 -32.67 -9.02 -12.86
N LEU A 29 -33.00 -10.27 -13.17
CA LEU A 29 -32.83 -10.86 -14.49
C LEU A 29 -34.21 -11.01 -15.14
N ILE A 30 -34.38 -10.39 -16.30
CA ILE A 30 -35.59 -10.49 -17.10
C ILE A 30 -35.26 -11.27 -18.37
N LYS A 31 -35.93 -12.40 -18.58
CA LYS A 31 -35.78 -13.20 -19.81
C LYS A 31 -36.67 -12.61 -20.90
N ASN A 32 -36.10 -12.38 -22.07
CA ASN A 32 -36.78 -11.87 -23.24
C ASN A 32 -37.16 -13.00 -24.20
N GLU A 33 -38.15 -12.79 -25.06
CA GLU A 33 -38.64 -13.76 -26.05
C GLU A 33 -37.58 -14.17 -27.08
N ASN A 34 -36.60 -13.30 -27.35
CA ASN A 34 -35.50 -13.55 -28.29
C ASN A 34 -34.32 -14.34 -27.69
N ASN A 35 -34.53 -15.01 -26.57
CA ASN A 35 -33.52 -15.79 -25.85
C ASN A 35 -32.35 -14.94 -25.27
N THR A 36 -32.54 -13.62 -25.10
CA THR A 36 -31.64 -12.72 -24.37
C THR A 36 -32.12 -12.54 -22.94
N VAL A 37 -31.23 -12.00 -22.10
CA VAL A 37 -31.55 -11.69 -20.70
C VAL A 37 -31.10 -10.26 -20.40
N ASP A 38 -32.02 -9.43 -19.90
CA ASP A 38 -31.71 -8.11 -19.40
C ASP A 38 -31.32 -8.20 -17.91
N LEU A 39 -30.23 -7.56 -17.55
CA LEU A 39 -29.78 -7.40 -16.18
C LEU A 39 -30.10 -5.98 -15.70
N ILE A 40 -31.01 -5.87 -14.76
CA ILE A 40 -31.43 -4.60 -14.17
C ILE A 40 -30.95 -4.57 -12.71
N PHE A 41 -30.28 -3.48 -12.31
CA PHE A 41 -29.96 -3.22 -10.91
C PHE A 41 -30.95 -2.20 -10.34
N GLU A 42 -31.80 -2.65 -9.43
CA GLU A 42 -32.62 -1.73 -8.62
C GLU A 42 -31.77 -1.18 -7.47
N ILE A 43 -31.76 0.15 -7.33
CA ILE A 43 -30.95 0.86 -6.35
C ILE A 43 -31.85 1.65 -5.41
N ASP A 44 -31.79 1.29 -4.12
CA ASP A 44 -32.29 2.11 -3.03
C ASP A 44 -31.11 2.85 -2.40
N LEU A 45 -31.03 4.16 -2.59
CA LEU A 45 -29.89 4.97 -2.15
C LEU A 45 -29.86 5.15 -0.63
N GLY A 46 -31.01 5.28 0.03
CA GLY A 46 -31.07 5.70 1.41
C GLY A 46 -30.49 7.10 1.64
N ASP A 47 -30.28 7.46 2.90
CA ASP A 47 -29.66 8.73 3.29
C ASP A 47 -28.13 8.67 3.29
N LYS A 48 -27.52 9.87 3.13
CA LYS A 48 -26.07 10.00 3.23
C LYS A 48 -25.59 9.87 4.67
N ALA A 49 -24.54 9.08 4.87
CA ALA A 49 -23.91 8.87 6.18
C ALA A 49 -22.73 9.83 6.37
N PHE A 50 -22.84 10.78 7.29
CA PHE A 50 -21.80 11.78 7.58
C PHE A 50 -21.01 11.45 8.85
N ILE A 51 -19.72 11.67 8.84
CA ILE A 51 -18.88 11.66 10.04
C ILE A 51 -19.04 13.00 10.76
N LYS A 52 -19.85 13.06 11.79
CA LYS A 52 -20.09 14.26 12.59
C LYS A 52 -18.92 14.54 13.55
N LYS A 53 -18.33 13.47 14.10
CA LYS A 53 -17.27 13.54 15.09
C LYS A 53 -16.29 12.40 14.91
N ILE A 54 -15.01 12.67 15.18
CA ILE A 54 -13.94 11.66 15.24
C ILE A 54 -13.31 11.70 16.63
N THR A 55 -13.32 10.56 17.31
CA THR A 55 -12.87 10.39 18.69
C THR A 55 -11.79 9.31 18.76
N PHE A 56 -10.77 9.56 19.58
CA PHE A 56 -9.71 8.58 19.87
C PHE A 56 -9.75 8.27 21.37
N ILE A 57 -9.90 7.00 21.72
CA ILE A 57 -9.96 6.52 23.11
C ILE A 57 -8.80 5.57 23.40
N GLY A 58 -8.64 5.16 24.66
CA GLY A 58 -7.61 4.24 25.11
C GLY A 58 -6.27 4.92 25.39
N ASP A 59 -5.19 4.12 25.38
CA ASP A 59 -3.81 4.59 25.68
C ASP A 59 -3.18 5.23 24.43
N LYS A 60 -3.61 6.40 24.06
CA LYS A 60 -3.25 7.06 22.79
C LYS A 60 -1.91 7.83 22.81
N LYS A 61 -1.32 8.13 23.95
CA LYS A 61 -0.01 8.85 24.12
C LYS A 61 0.20 10.11 23.26
N VAL A 62 -0.69 10.44 22.35
CA VAL A 62 -0.60 11.52 21.37
C VAL A 62 -1.88 12.36 21.41
N LYS A 63 -1.76 13.67 21.24
CA LYS A 63 -2.92 14.58 21.22
C LYS A 63 -3.84 14.28 20.03
N GLU A 64 -5.15 14.31 20.27
CA GLU A 64 -6.17 14.03 19.23
C GLU A 64 -6.05 14.93 18.01
N SER A 65 -5.75 16.21 18.21
CA SER A 65 -5.56 17.17 17.12
C SER A 65 -4.45 16.75 16.15
N LYS A 66 -3.42 16.02 16.65
CA LYS A 66 -2.38 15.45 15.81
C LYS A 66 -2.83 14.18 15.12
N LEU A 67 -3.56 13.31 15.80
CA LEU A 67 -4.10 12.07 15.21
C LEU A 67 -5.10 12.38 14.08
N LYS A 68 -5.96 13.39 14.26
CA LYS A 68 -6.86 13.89 13.20
C LYS A 68 -6.15 14.38 11.93
N LYS A 69 -4.86 14.78 12.05
CA LYS A 69 -4.06 15.18 10.87
C LYS A 69 -3.39 13.98 10.16
N ILE A 70 -3.36 12.82 10.80
CA ILE A 70 -2.75 11.60 10.25
C ILE A 70 -3.74 10.84 9.39
N ILE A 71 -5.00 10.82 9.79
CA ILE A 71 -6.08 10.12 9.11
C ILE A 71 -6.60 10.90 7.89
N VAL A 72 -7.22 10.18 6.97
CA VAL A 72 -7.86 10.75 5.77
C VAL A 72 -9.30 11.15 6.04
N SER A 73 -10.02 10.41 6.89
CA SER A 73 -11.39 10.74 7.28
C SER A 73 -11.47 12.10 7.96
N GLU A 74 -12.52 12.84 7.67
CA GLU A 74 -12.74 14.20 8.16
C GLU A 74 -14.13 14.36 8.77
N GLU A 75 -14.23 15.23 9.79
CA GLU A 75 -15.52 15.64 10.34
C GLU A 75 -16.29 16.50 9.33
N ASN A 76 -17.59 16.26 9.21
CA ASN A 76 -18.48 17.08 8.39
C ASN A 76 -18.62 18.47 9.00
N LYS A 77 -18.16 19.49 8.25
CA LYS A 77 -18.24 20.90 8.61
C LYS A 77 -18.81 21.70 7.44
N PHE A 78 -19.58 22.77 7.70
CA PHE A 78 -20.31 23.51 6.67
C PHE A 78 -19.40 24.05 5.54
N TRP A 79 -18.12 24.41 5.85
CA TRP A 79 -17.15 24.87 4.84
C TRP A 79 -16.48 23.75 4.03
N LYS A 80 -16.73 22.47 4.38
CA LYS A 80 -16.17 21.30 3.68
C LYS A 80 -17.19 20.65 2.75
N PHE A 81 -18.01 21.44 2.07
CA PHE A 81 -19.12 20.93 1.24
C PHE A 81 -18.65 20.08 0.06
N LEU A 82 -17.46 20.33 -0.50
CA LEU A 82 -16.90 19.57 -1.63
C LEU A 82 -16.13 18.31 -1.22
N SER A 83 -15.80 18.14 0.07
CA SER A 83 -15.01 17.00 0.51
C SER A 83 -15.84 15.72 0.60
N SER A 84 -15.41 14.65 -0.08
CA SER A 84 -15.97 13.30 0.08
C SER A 84 -15.46 12.58 1.35
N ARG A 85 -14.40 13.11 1.99
CA ARG A 85 -13.76 12.51 3.18
C ARG A 85 -14.63 12.58 4.44
N LYS A 86 -15.71 13.36 4.40
CA LYS A 86 -16.70 13.51 5.47
C LYS A 86 -17.76 12.42 5.50
N PHE A 87 -17.83 11.58 4.48
CA PHE A 87 -18.78 10.47 4.42
C PHE A 87 -18.20 9.24 5.12
N LEU A 88 -19.08 8.40 5.68
CA LEU A 88 -18.69 7.12 6.25
C LEU A 88 -18.28 6.14 5.13
N ASP A 89 -17.07 5.61 5.20
CA ASP A 89 -16.50 4.69 4.20
C ASP A 89 -15.57 3.69 4.88
N LEU A 90 -15.88 2.40 4.81
CA LEU A 90 -15.12 1.33 5.46
C LEU A 90 -13.68 1.21 4.92
N ASN A 91 -13.47 1.41 3.62
CA ASN A 91 -12.14 1.31 3.05
C ASN A 91 -11.25 2.45 3.55
N ARG A 92 -11.84 3.63 3.70
CA ARG A 92 -11.16 4.79 4.27
C ARG A 92 -10.84 4.59 5.75
N ILE A 93 -11.76 3.99 6.53
CA ILE A 93 -11.51 3.66 7.94
C ILE A 93 -10.34 2.68 8.05
N LYS A 94 -10.26 1.64 7.22
CA LYS A 94 -9.12 0.71 7.17
C LYS A 94 -7.81 1.42 6.77
N LEU A 95 -7.88 2.39 5.87
CA LEU A 95 -6.72 3.22 5.52
C LEU A 95 -6.29 4.08 6.72
N ASP A 96 -7.22 4.68 7.43
CA ASP A 96 -6.97 5.48 8.62
C ASP A 96 -6.30 4.64 9.73
N GLU A 97 -6.77 3.42 9.98
CA GLU A 97 -6.12 2.47 10.88
C GLU A 97 -4.67 2.20 10.48
N LYS A 98 -4.42 1.93 9.20
CA LYS A 98 -3.08 1.68 8.67
C LYS A 98 -2.17 2.91 8.81
N LEU A 99 -2.70 4.11 8.58
CA LEU A 99 -1.96 5.37 8.74
C LEU A 99 -1.62 5.62 10.22
N LEU A 100 -2.57 5.43 11.13
CA LEU A 100 -2.34 5.51 12.58
C LEU A 100 -1.31 4.48 13.03
N TYR A 101 -1.45 3.23 12.63
CA TYR A 101 -0.51 2.16 12.96
C TYR A 101 0.92 2.52 12.52
N ASN A 102 1.11 2.94 11.27
CA ASN A 102 2.41 3.35 10.74
C ASN A 102 2.97 4.58 11.48
N PHE A 103 2.13 5.56 11.79
CA PHE A 103 2.53 6.72 12.56
C PHE A 103 3.07 6.35 13.94
N TYR A 104 2.37 5.47 14.67
CA TYR A 104 2.82 5.04 15.99
C TYR A 104 4.09 4.20 15.93
N LYS A 105 4.17 3.25 14.98
CA LYS A 105 5.40 2.48 14.70
C LYS A 105 6.61 3.41 14.47
N ASN A 106 6.42 4.48 13.73
CA ASN A 106 7.46 5.47 13.46
C ASN A 106 7.78 6.39 14.64
N LYS A 107 6.99 6.36 15.69
CA LYS A 107 7.22 7.05 16.97
C LYS A 107 7.77 6.16 18.07
N GLY A 108 8.10 4.93 17.75
CA GLY A 108 8.69 3.95 18.66
C GLY A 108 7.67 3.08 19.39
N TYR A 109 6.40 3.20 19.11
CA TYR A 109 5.38 2.35 19.72
C TYR A 109 5.25 1.04 18.94
N PHE A 110 6.19 0.13 19.17
CA PHE A 110 6.30 -1.11 18.40
C PHE A 110 5.10 -2.02 18.55
N ASN A 111 4.57 -2.17 19.76
CA ASN A 111 3.43 -3.03 20.07
C ASN A 111 2.09 -2.29 19.98
N ILE A 112 2.03 -1.22 19.17
CA ILE A 112 0.77 -0.53 18.91
C ILE A 112 -0.31 -1.51 18.43
N SER A 113 -1.48 -1.44 19.02
CA SER A 113 -2.69 -2.04 18.49
C SER A 113 -3.81 -1.01 18.34
N ILE A 114 -4.59 -1.16 17.30
CA ILE A 114 -5.89 -0.49 17.18
C ILE A 114 -6.91 -1.61 17.45
N GLU A 115 -7.43 -1.62 18.67
CA GLU A 115 -8.25 -2.73 19.16
C GLU A 115 -9.62 -2.76 18.50
N SER A 116 -10.13 -1.60 18.16
CA SER A 116 -11.36 -1.46 17.38
C SER A 116 -11.44 -0.10 16.70
N SER A 117 -12.06 -0.06 15.54
CA SER A 117 -12.66 1.14 14.99
C SER A 117 -14.13 0.90 14.78
N SER A 118 -14.96 1.83 15.16
CA SER A 118 -16.42 1.71 15.06
C SER A 118 -17.04 3.04 14.66
N ALA A 119 -18.15 2.95 13.93
CA ALA A 119 -19.03 4.08 13.68
C ALA A 119 -20.26 3.95 14.58
N LYS A 120 -20.40 4.87 15.53
CA LYS A 120 -21.59 4.95 16.40
C LYS A 120 -22.61 5.87 15.77
N VAL A 121 -23.84 5.44 15.70
CA VAL A 121 -24.97 6.26 15.24
C VAL A 121 -25.21 7.39 16.24
N ILE A 122 -25.26 8.63 15.77
CA ILE A 122 -25.68 9.79 16.54
C ILE A 122 -27.16 10.06 16.23
N ASP A 123 -27.50 10.10 14.94
CA ASP A 123 -28.84 10.23 14.39
C ASP A 123 -28.91 9.53 13.01
N GLU A 124 -30.04 9.69 12.28
CA GLU A 124 -30.30 8.98 11.01
C GLU A 124 -29.20 9.13 9.96
N SER A 125 -28.48 10.27 9.93
CA SER A 125 -27.48 10.59 8.92
C SER A 125 -26.08 10.86 9.50
N ASN A 126 -25.94 10.96 10.83
CA ASN A 126 -24.69 11.38 11.46
C ASN A 126 -24.09 10.26 12.33
N PHE A 127 -22.77 10.12 12.22
CA PHE A 127 -22.00 9.07 12.90
C PHE A 127 -20.81 9.67 13.65
N GLU A 128 -20.48 9.07 14.79
CA GLU A 128 -19.22 9.27 15.48
C GLU A 128 -18.27 8.11 15.11
N LEU A 129 -17.14 8.46 14.48
CA LEU A 129 -16.07 7.50 14.19
C LEU A 129 -15.14 7.43 15.41
N VAL A 130 -15.00 6.24 15.98
CA VAL A 130 -14.20 6.02 17.21
C VAL A 130 -13.06 5.06 16.89
N PHE A 131 -11.83 5.47 17.22
CA PHE A 131 -10.64 4.62 17.20
C PHE A 131 -10.19 4.31 18.62
N ASN A 132 -10.18 3.03 19.01
CA ASN A 132 -9.64 2.59 20.29
C ASN A 132 -8.19 2.17 20.12
N ILE A 133 -7.26 2.96 20.68
CA ILE A 133 -5.83 2.83 20.49
C ILE A 133 -5.16 2.35 21.77
N ASN A 134 -4.33 1.32 21.67
CA ASN A 134 -3.41 0.92 22.71
C ASN A 134 -1.97 1.10 22.19
N ALA A 135 -1.35 2.23 22.49
CA ALA A 135 -0.02 2.57 22.01
C ALA A 135 1.07 1.73 22.69
N GLY A 136 0.86 1.36 23.95
CA GLY A 136 1.84 0.59 24.73
C GLY A 136 3.11 1.37 25.08
N LYS A 137 4.23 0.65 25.20
CA LYS A 137 5.54 1.20 25.56
C LYS A 137 6.28 1.75 24.34
N LYS A 138 7.21 2.68 24.60
CA LYS A 138 8.21 3.10 23.61
C LYS A 138 9.38 2.14 23.56
N TYR A 139 9.83 1.86 22.34
CA TYR A 139 11.00 1.05 22.05
C TYR A 139 12.06 1.89 21.33
N TYR A 140 13.29 1.44 21.46
CA TYR A 140 14.48 2.03 20.87
C TYR A 140 15.19 0.97 20.03
N PHE A 141 15.99 1.39 19.08
CA PHE A 141 16.87 0.45 18.39
C PHE A 141 17.90 -0.10 19.37
N GLY A 142 18.03 -1.40 19.42
CA GLY A 142 19.15 -2.11 20.02
C GLY A 142 20.28 -2.26 19.01
N ASN A 143 20.94 -3.43 19.00
CA ASN A 143 21.96 -3.74 18.00
C ASN A 143 21.31 -3.91 16.63
N ILE A 144 22.01 -3.43 15.59
CA ILE A 144 21.58 -3.57 14.19
C ILE A 144 22.71 -4.28 13.44
N ASP A 145 22.61 -5.59 13.38
CA ASP A 145 23.62 -6.46 12.78
C ASP A 145 23.29 -6.69 11.29
N LEU A 146 24.34 -6.78 10.48
CA LEU A 146 24.26 -7.07 9.05
C LEU A 146 25.09 -8.32 8.75
N GLU A 147 24.42 -9.40 8.36
CA GLU A 147 25.07 -10.61 7.86
C GLU A 147 25.20 -10.53 6.34
N ILE A 148 26.45 -10.63 5.87
CA ILE A 148 26.81 -10.56 4.46
C ILE A 148 27.46 -11.89 4.10
N PRO A 149 27.03 -12.59 3.02
CA PRO A 149 27.71 -13.78 2.54
C PRO A 149 29.18 -13.51 2.18
N ASP A 150 30.05 -14.51 2.39
CA ASP A 150 31.51 -14.38 2.25
C ASP A 150 31.97 -14.00 0.83
N GLU A 151 31.15 -14.29 -0.18
CA GLU A 151 31.40 -13.95 -1.57
C GLU A 151 31.25 -12.45 -1.90
N TYR A 152 30.61 -11.68 -1.02
CA TYR A 152 30.40 -10.25 -1.22
C TYR A 152 31.37 -9.39 -0.42
N SER A 153 31.84 -8.30 -1.04
CA SER A 153 32.74 -7.36 -0.36
C SER A 153 32.02 -6.56 0.72
N ILE A 154 32.54 -6.60 1.94
CA ILE A 154 32.04 -5.82 3.09
C ILE A 154 32.07 -4.31 2.77
N ASP A 155 33.04 -3.85 2.00
CA ASP A 155 33.20 -2.43 1.64
C ASP A 155 32.00 -1.89 0.88
N ALA A 156 31.33 -2.69 0.05
CA ALA A 156 30.10 -2.32 -0.64
C ALA A 156 28.98 -1.93 0.35
N PHE A 157 28.92 -2.56 1.51
CA PHE A 157 27.90 -2.34 2.54
C PHE A 157 28.31 -1.36 3.65
N LYS A 158 29.49 -0.76 3.58
CA LYS A 158 30.01 0.15 4.61
C LYS A 158 29.06 1.30 4.93
N LYS A 159 28.44 1.93 3.92
CA LYS A 159 27.45 2.99 4.11
C LYS A 159 26.19 2.52 4.84
N VAL A 160 25.82 1.26 4.68
CA VAL A 160 24.70 0.63 5.41
C VAL A 160 25.10 0.46 6.86
N MET A 161 26.27 -0.11 7.14
CA MET A 161 26.81 -0.35 8.49
C MET A 161 26.96 0.98 9.26
N ASP A 162 27.49 2.04 8.64
CA ASP A 162 27.58 3.39 9.21
C ASP A 162 26.21 3.99 9.55
N THR A 163 25.17 3.60 8.79
CA THR A 163 23.82 4.03 9.07
C THR A 163 23.24 3.28 10.26
N ASN A 164 23.47 1.98 10.33
CA ASN A 164 23.02 1.11 11.39
C ASN A 164 23.55 1.59 12.75
N SER A 165 24.87 1.78 12.86
CA SER A 165 25.51 2.24 14.11
C SER A 165 24.98 3.60 14.60
N LYS A 166 24.61 4.50 13.69
CA LYS A 166 24.00 5.80 14.02
C LYS A 166 22.56 5.69 14.52
N LEU A 167 21.88 4.57 14.30
CA LEU A 167 20.50 4.37 14.73
C LEU A 167 20.39 3.69 16.09
N GLU A 168 21.40 2.95 16.52
CA GLU A 168 21.44 2.30 17.82
C GLU A 168 21.16 3.30 18.98
N GLY A 169 20.33 2.88 19.91
CA GLY A 169 19.86 3.72 21.04
C GLY A 169 18.84 4.81 20.66
N LYS A 170 18.58 5.05 19.37
CA LYS A 170 17.53 6.01 18.94
C LYS A 170 16.14 5.38 18.98
N ILE A 171 15.13 6.25 19.02
CA ILE A 171 13.73 5.79 18.96
C ILE A 171 13.52 4.93 17.72
N TYR A 172 12.94 3.74 17.95
CA TYR A 172 12.56 2.80 16.88
C TYR A 172 11.64 3.50 15.86
N SER A 173 11.83 3.18 14.60
CA SER A 173 11.02 3.70 13.50
C SER A 173 11.07 2.73 12.32
N PHE A 174 9.91 2.28 11.89
CA PHE A 174 9.78 1.41 10.74
C PHE A 174 10.28 2.03 9.42
N ASP A 175 10.08 3.35 9.25
CA ASP A 175 10.60 4.06 8.07
C ASP A 175 12.14 4.11 8.03
N LYS A 176 12.80 4.04 9.18
CA LYS A 176 14.27 3.96 9.22
C LYS A 176 14.76 2.60 8.76
N ILE A 177 14.05 1.53 9.11
CA ILE A 177 14.36 0.18 8.61
C ILE A 177 14.17 0.15 7.08
N LYS A 178 13.07 0.67 6.56
CA LYS A 178 12.88 0.80 5.11
C LYS A 178 14.01 1.55 4.42
N LYS A 179 14.52 2.62 5.05
CA LYS A 179 15.66 3.37 4.51
C LYS A 179 16.96 2.54 4.49
N ILE A 180 17.16 1.67 5.47
CA ILE A 180 18.31 0.73 5.44
C ILE A 180 18.14 -0.25 4.28
N LEU A 181 16.96 -0.88 4.18
CA LEU A 181 16.67 -1.83 3.10
C LEU A 181 16.82 -1.16 1.72
N ASN A 182 16.28 0.04 1.53
CA ASN A 182 16.44 0.79 0.27
C ASN A 182 17.92 1.05 -0.09
N LYS A 183 18.79 1.27 0.91
CA LYS A 183 20.23 1.41 0.64
C LYS A 183 20.88 0.09 0.21
N ILE A 184 20.41 -1.03 0.74
CA ILE A 184 20.87 -2.35 0.28
C ILE A 184 20.37 -2.58 -1.15
N ASP A 185 19.12 -2.22 -1.41
CA ASP A 185 18.53 -2.30 -2.74
C ASP A 185 19.30 -1.44 -3.77
N GLU A 186 19.85 -0.29 -3.35
CA GLU A 186 20.73 0.55 -4.23
C GLU A 186 22.03 -0.18 -4.59
N ILE A 187 22.56 -1.02 -3.71
CA ILE A 187 23.75 -1.86 -4.02
C ILE A 187 23.37 -2.93 -5.05
N ALA A 188 22.18 -3.51 -4.95
CA ALA A 188 21.65 -4.49 -5.89
C ALA A 188 21.48 -3.96 -7.34
N PHE A 189 21.55 -2.64 -7.55
CA PHE A 189 21.55 -2.07 -8.92
C PHE A 189 22.91 -2.16 -9.64
N THR A 190 23.96 -2.50 -8.94
CA THR A 190 25.26 -2.74 -9.57
C THR A 190 25.29 -4.15 -10.13
N LYS A 191 25.89 -4.35 -11.31
CA LYS A 191 25.97 -5.67 -11.98
C LYS A 191 26.57 -6.78 -11.10
N GLU A 192 27.42 -6.40 -10.14
CA GLU A 192 28.07 -7.32 -9.22
C GLU A 192 27.10 -7.91 -8.16
N TYR A 193 26.01 -7.18 -7.83
CA TYR A 193 25.09 -7.51 -6.73
C TYR A 193 23.63 -7.63 -7.17
N GLU A 194 23.34 -7.77 -8.44
CA GLU A 194 21.99 -7.69 -9.01
C GLU A 194 21.00 -8.77 -8.51
N PHE A 195 21.51 -9.84 -7.91
CA PHE A 195 20.72 -10.95 -7.38
C PHE A 195 20.70 -11.02 -5.85
N ILE A 196 21.06 -9.94 -5.14
CA ILE A 196 20.93 -9.94 -3.68
C ILE A 196 19.52 -9.57 -3.24
N ASN A 197 19.13 -10.08 -2.08
CA ASN A 197 17.91 -9.74 -1.38
C ASN A 197 18.26 -9.52 0.10
N ALA A 198 17.54 -8.62 0.76
CA ALA A 198 17.71 -8.35 2.18
C ALA A 198 16.45 -8.76 2.93
N LYS A 199 16.60 -9.67 3.89
CA LYS A 199 15.59 -10.00 4.89
C LYS A 199 15.99 -9.44 6.24
N TYR A 200 15.03 -9.10 7.07
CA TYR A 200 15.34 -8.69 8.44
C TYR A 200 14.46 -9.39 9.46
N LYS A 201 15.03 -9.56 10.65
CA LYS A 201 14.35 -10.13 11.83
C LYS A 201 14.45 -9.13 12.97
N GLU A 202 13.34 -8.91 13.66
CA GLU A 202 13.25 -8.08 14.85
C GLU A 202 13.20 -8.97 16.10
N THR A 203 14.01 -8.64 17.10
CA THR A 203 14.01 -9.34 18.39
C THR A 203 13.92 -8.32 19.50
N ILE A 204 12.94 -8.50 20.39
CA ILE A 204 12.73 -7.61 21.53
C ILE A 204 13.58 -8.07 22.71
N VAL A 205 14.37 -7.15 23.25
CA VAL A 205 15.10 -7.31 24.51
C VAL A 205 14.81 -6.10 25.39
N ASP A 206 14.06 -6.26 26.45
CA ASP A 206 13.55 -5.22 27.33
C ASP A 206 12.71 -4.14 26.58
N ASN A 207 13.27 -2.94 26.40
CA ASN A 207 12.68 -1.86 25.63
C ASN A 207 13.45 -1.55 24.34
N LYS A 208 14.32 -2.46 23.91
CA LYS A 208 15.11 -2.36 22.69
C LYS A 208 14.68 -3.38 21.67
N ILE A 209 14.77 -3.02 20.41
CA ILE A 209 14.53 -3.88 19.27
C ILE A 209 15.86 -4.06 18.55
N ASN A 210 16.39 -5.26 18.65
CA ASN A 210 17.56 -5.68 17.88
C ASN A 210 17.11 -6.08 16.48
N LEU A 211 17.86 -5.68 15.48
CA LEU A 211 17.65 -6.03 14.08
C LEU A 211 18.80 -6.93 13.62
N LEU A 212 18.44 -8.04 13.02
CA LEU A 212 19.37 -8.85 12.22
C LEU A 212 18.94 -8.70 10.77
N ILE A 213 19.76 -8.04 9.97
CA ILE A 213 19.55 -7.88 8.53
C ILE A 213 20.46 -8.91 7.85
N LYS A 214 19.87 -9.80 7.08
CA LYS A 214 20.59 -10.84 6.37
C LYS A 214 20.52 -10.59 4.88
N ILE A 215 21.70 -10.49 4.25
CA ILE A 215 21.83 -10.47 2.80
C ILE A 215 21.84 -11.93 2.33
N GLU A 216 21.02 -12.24 1.35
CA GLU A 216 20.90 -13.55 0.75
C GLU A 216 21.00 -13.41 -0.78
N GLU A 217 21.61 -14.37 -1.44
CA GLU A 217 21.49 -14.47 -2.89
C GLU A 217 20.07 -14.88 -3.24
N SER A 218 19.42 -14.13 -4.11
CA SER A 218 18.09 -14.46 -4.62
C SER A 218 18.21 -15.43 -5.79
N GLN A 219 17.12 -16.15 -6.08
CA GLN A 219 17.05 -16.95 -7.29
C GLN A 219 17.26 -16.06 -8.52
N LYS A 220 18.14 -16.48 -9.43
CA LYS A 220 18.45 -15.75 -10.67
C LYS A 220 17.30 -15.92 -11.65
N PHE A 221 16.63 -14.82 -11.95
CA PHE A 221 15.64 -14.75 -13.00
C PHE A 221 16.07 -13.72 -14.03
N TYR A 222 15.76 -13.95 -15.29
CA TYR A 222 15.99 -13.01 -16.37
C TYR A 222 14.66 -12.60 -17.02
N ILE A 223 14.65 -11.45 -17.64
CA ILE A 223 13.47 -10.93 -18.34
C ILE A 223 13.46 -11.53 -19.75
N GLU A 224 12.48 -12.39 -20.02
CA GLU A 224 12.29 -12.95 -21.36
C GLU A 224 11.67 -11.91 -22.29
N ARG A 225 10.64 -11.20 -21.83
CA ARG A 225 9.86 -10.24 -22.61
C ARG A 225 9.18 -9.20 -21.74
N VAL A 226 9.03 -8.01 -22.30
CA VAL A 226 8.20 -6.93 -21.74
C VAL A 226 7.04 -6.66 -22.69
N ASN A 227 5.82 -7.00 -22.29
CA ASN A 227 4.61 -6.73 -23.05
C ASN A 227 3.95 -5.44 -22.53
N VAL A 228 3.47 -4.63 -23.46
CA VAL A 228 2.69 -3.41 -23.15
C VAL A 228 1.30 -3.57 -23.73
N PHE A 229 0.28 -3.24 -22.95
CA PHE A 229 -1.13 -3.34 -23.32
C PHE A 229 -1.88 -2.08 -22.95
N GLY A 230 -2.86 -1.70 -23.77
CA GLY A 230 -3.77 -0.59 -23.49
C GLY A 230 -3.31 0.78 -23.99
N ASN A 231 -2.16 0.83 -24.69
CA ASN A 231 -1.60 2.06 -25.29
C ASN A 231 -2.14 2.25 -26.73
N TYR A 232 -3.42 2.55 -26.89
CA TYR A 232 -4.06 2.67 -28.21
C TYR A 232 -3.68 3.95 -28.97
N ILE A 233 -3.35 5.03 -28.26
CA ILE A 233 -3.00 6.35 -28.81
C ILE A 233 -1.52 6.63 -28.60
N THR A 234 -0.98 6.27 -27.41
CA THR A 234 0.41 6.53 -27.04
C THR A 234 1.35 5.53 -27.71
N ASP A 235 2.39 6.02 -28.39
CA ASP A 235 3.43 5.16 -28.94
C ASP A 235 4.10 4.32 -27.85
N GLU A 236 4.28 3.03 -28.10
CA GLU A 236 4.88 2.08 -27.17
C GLU A 236 6.29 2.51 -26.73
N ASN A 237 7.05 3.17 -27.61
CA ASN A 237 8.38 3.68 -27.28
C ASN A 237 8.37 4.69 -26.12
N VAL A 238 7.29 5.42 -25.92
CA VAL A 238 7.15 6.34 -24.76
C VAL A 238 7.16 5.57 -23.44
N ILE A 239 6.59 4.38 -23.44
CA ILE A 239 6.56 3.48 -22.28
C ILE A 239 7.91 2.78 -22.15
N ARG A 240 8.43 2.18 -23.24
CA ARG A 240 9.70 1.45 -23.24
C ARG A 240 10.88 2.33 -22.84
N ASN A 241 10.95 3.57 -23.30
CA ASN A 241 12.00 4.54 -22.91
C ASN A 241 11.93 4.97 -21.42
N SER A 242 10.89 4.59 -20.71
CA SER A 242 10.74 4.82 -19.27
C SER A 242 11.13 3.61 -18.44
N LEU A 243 11.47 2.50 -19.09
CA LEU A 243 11.90 1.28 -18.41
C LEU A 243 13.38 1.40 -18.03
N LEU A 244 13.69 0.93 -16.83
CA LEU A 244 15.05 0.78 -16.31
C LEU A 244 15.57 -0.65 -16.47
N VAL A 245 14.80 -1.49 -17.13
CA VAL A 245 15.10 -2.89 -17.44
C VAL A 245 14.72 -3.18 -18.88
N ASP A 246 15.42 -4.11 -19.52
CA ASP A 246 15.13 -4.55 -20.87
C ASP A 246 15.04 -6.09 -20.94
N GLU A 247 14.61 -6.59 -22.09
CA GLU A 247 14.58 -8.03 -22.38
C GLU A 247 16.00 -8.59 -22.37
N GLY A 248 16.22 -9.69 -21.66
CA GLY A 248 17.54 -10.28 -21.42
C GLY A 248 18.24 -9.82 -20.13
N ASP A 249 17.78 -8.73 -19.51
CA ASP A 249 18.34 -8.27 -18.24
C ASP A 249 17.98 -9.20 -17.08
N ALA A 250 18.79 -9.13 -16.00
CA ALA A 250 18.41 -9.72 -14.72
C ALA A 250 17.09 -9.14 -14.22
N TYR A 251 16.17 -10.00 -13.82
CA TYR A 251 14.91 -9.55 -13.25
C TYR A 251 15.15 -8.94 -11.85
N ASN A 252 14.95 -7.65 -11.73
CA ASN A 252 15.02 -6.92 -10.48
C ASN A 252 13.69 -6.21 -10.20
N GLU A 253 12.98 -6.65 -9.16
CA GLU A 253 11.65 -6.12 -8.85
C GLU A 253 11.66 -4.62 -8.54
N ILE A 254 12.76 -4.10 -7.98
CA ILE A 254 12.88 -2.69 -7.61
C ILE A 254 13.03 -1.84 -8.87
N LEU A 255 13.85 -2.28 -9.83
CA LEU A 255 13.98 -1.61 -11.14
C LEU A 255 12.66 -1.61 -11.88
N VAL A 256 11.95 -2.74 -11.89
CA VAL A 256 10.61 -2.84 -12.49
C VAL A 256 9.64 -1.87 -11.81
N ASN A 257 9.62 -1.82 -10.47
CA ASN A 257 8.76 -0.87 -9.74
C ASN A 257 9.12 0.60 -10.02
N LYS A 258 10.41 0.92 -10.11
CA LYS A 258 10.86 2.27 -10.51
C LYS A 258 10.42 2.61 -11.92
N SER A 259 10.52 1.68 -12.86
CA SER A 259 10.03 1.83 -14.24
C SER A 259 8.54 2.17 -14.27
N ILE A 260 7.73 1.42 -13.52
CA ILE A 260 6.29 1.70 -13.41
C ILE A 260 6.01 3.10 -12.83
N ASN A 261 6.78 3.52 -11.82
CA ASN A 261 6.64 4.86 -11.24
C ASN A 261 7.07 5.95 -12.24
N GLU A 262 8.09 5.71 -13.06
CA GLU A 262 8.53 6.61 -14.11
C GLU A 262 7.43 6.80 -15.17
N ILE A 263 6.80 5.71 -15.61
CA ILE A 263 5.65 5.76 -16.52
C ILE A 263 4.51 6.58 -15.90
N LYS A 264 4.16 6.33 -14.62
CA LYS A 264 3.12 7.08 -13.89
C LYS A 264 3.44 8.58 -13.80
N SER A 265 4.71 8.93 -13.63
CA SER A 265 5.16 10.32 -13.48
C SER A 265 4.91 11.16 -14.74
N LYS A 266 4.84 10.55 -15.91
CA LYS A 266 4.54 11.22 -17.19
C LYS A 266 3.10 11.72 -17.29
N ARG A 267 2.19 11.23 -16.43
CA ARG A 267 0.77 11.63 -16.37
C ARG A 267 0.01 11.48 -17.69
N LEU A 268 0.42 10.53 -18.52
CA LEU A 268 -0.25 10.19 -19.79
C LEU A 268 -1.35 9.14 -19.59
N PHE A 269 -1.27 8.40 -18.50
CA PHE A 269 -2.15 7.27 -18.23
C PHE A 269 -2.90 7.48 -16.92
N LYS A 270 -4.17 7.11 -16.92
CA LYS A 270 -5.04 7.10 -15.75
C LYS A 270 -4.69 5.93 -14.81
N ILE A 271 -4.39 4.76 -15.40
CA ILE A 271 -3.97 3.55 -14.69
C ILE A 271 -2.68 3.05 -15.33
N VAL A 272 -1.73 2.61 -14.49
CA VAL A 272 -0.54 1.87 -14.89
C VAL A 272 -0.34 0.75 -13.89
N GLU A 273 -0.48 -0.49 -14.33
CA GLU A 273 -0.34 -1.69 -13.53
C GLU A 273 0.69 -2.64 -14.15
N LYS A 274 1.34 -3.44 -13.33
CA LYS A 274 2.21 -4.51 -13.78
C LYS A 274 1.70 -5.87 -13.32
N SER A 275 1.95 -6.90 -14.12
CA SER A 275 1.88 -8.28 -13.70
C SER A 275 3.11 -9.04 -14.17
N ILE A 276 3.59 -9.98 -13.37
CA ILE A 276 4.75 -10.81 -13.68
C ILE A 276 4.26 -12.24 -13.85
N THR A 277 4.58 -12.84 -14.98
CA THR A 277 4.22 -14.22 -15.28
C THR A 277 5.48 -15.05 -15.55
N PRO A 278 5.46 -16.39 -15.32
CA PRO A 278 6.54 -17.25 -15.72
C PRO A 278 6.82 -17.12 -17.23
N GLY A 279 8.08 -17.22 -17.61
CA GLY A 279 8.52 -17.29 -19.01
C GLY A 279 8.52 -18.72 -19.56
N SER A 280 9.21 -18.92 -20.68
CA SER A 280 9.30 -20.21 -21.35
C SER A 280 10.11 -21.25 -20.56
N THR A 281 10.99 -20.81 -19.66
CA THR A 281 11.77 -21.66 -18.74
C THR A 281 11.61 -21.16 -17.29
N ASN A 282 12.04 -22.00 -16.33
CA ASN A 282 11.84 -21.72 -14.90
C ASN A 282 12.64 -20.51 -14.39
N ASP A 283 13.68 -20.09 -15.08
CA ASP A 283 14.54 -18.96 -14.80
C ASP A 283 14.16 -17.68 -15.57
N LEU A 284 13.10 -17.75 -16.40
CA LEU A 284 12.61 -16.62 -17.18
C LEU A 284 11.30 -16.05 -16.62
N LYS A 285 11.15 -14.73 -16.74
CA LYS A 285 9.94 -14.00 -16.38
C LYS A 285 9.50 -13.08 -17.50
N VAL A 286 8.18 -12.96 -17.66
CA VAL A 286 7.57 -12.01 -18.59
C VAL A 286 6.95 -10.89 -17.77
N ILE A 287 7.27 -9.65 -18.11
CA ILE A 287 6.70 -8.45 -17.50
C ILE A 287 5.55 -7.98 -18.40
N ASN A 288 4.34 -7.90 -17.85
CA ASN A 288 3.20 -7.34 -18.55
C ASN A 288 2.85 -5.99 -17.91
N ILE A 289 2.84 -4.93 -18.71
CA ILE A 289 2.49 -3.56 -18.31
C ILE A 289 1.14 -3.24 -18.94
N ASN A 290 0.13 -3.01 -18.11
CA ASN A 290 -1.20 -2.62 -18.56
C ASN A 290 -1.40 -1.13 -18.27
N VAL A 291 -1.75 -0.35 -19.26
CA VAL A 291 -2.03 1.07 -19.14
C VAL A 291 -3.47 1.38 -19.57
N GLU A 292 -4.08 2.38 -18.94
CA GLU A 292 -5.35 2.98 -19.36
C GLU A 292 -5.08 4.45 -19.66
N GLU A 293 -5.29 4.88 -20.89
CA GLU A 293 -5.09 6.26 -21.33
C GLU A 293 -6.12 7.21 -20.72
N GLN A 294 -5.77 8.50 -20.62
CA GLN A 294 -6.67 9.54 -20.05
C GLN A 294 -7.76 9.94 -21.01
#